data_781f8ffddf4a40495f06a2fa99594be7
#
_entry.id   781f8ffddf4a40495f06a2fa99594be7
#
_cell.length_a   1.000
_cell.length_b   1.000
_cell.length_c   1.000
_cell.angle_alpha   90.00
_cell.angle_beta   90.00
_cell.angle_gamma   90.00
#
_symmetry.space_group_name_H-M   'P 1'
#
loop_
_entity.id
_entity.type
_entity.pdbx_description
1 polymer ?
#
loop_
_entity_poly.entity_id
_entity_poly.type
_entity_poly.pdbx_seq_one_letter_code
_entity_poly.pdbx_strand_id
1 'polypeptide(L)'
;MVVQHNLTAMNANRQLGITTNAQAKSSEKLSSGYRINRAGDDAAGLKISEKMRSQIRGLDKASSNAQDGISLIQTAEGALGEAHSILQRMNELAVQGANDTNESIDRDAINEELSALTSELDRIASTTQFNKQNLLDGSFTSKNLQVGANSDQKISISIGEMNSKALGLHNIAGTTTQSQTGKKVTGFSFGKYATTATDPKKTFSEQKKAAITSLKEAIDNAKDSVGYMQQLNTATGSAYYIDADNAKYKTAKSAMTADVSALKKAVSDGIKNNGATYAIVENVIADKMTVGQATTLANPSVKDYASANATIDAVQKAINSVSSQRSALGALQNRLEHTVANLDNVSENTSSAESRIRDTDMADEMVEYSKNNILAQAGQSMLAQANQSTQGVLSLLQ
;
A
#
# COMPACT_ATOMS: atom_id res chain seq x y z
N MET A 1 -43.24 45.43 -67.39
CA MET A 1 -43.15 44.04 -66.85
C MET A 1 -42.09 43.31 -67.65
N VAL A 2 -41.10 42.66 -66.99
CA VAL A 2 -40.07 41.90 -67.73
C VAL A 2 -40.58 40.47 -67.85
N VAL A 3 -40.92 40.04 -69.04
CA VAL A 3 -41.58 38.75 -69.34
C VAL A 3 -40.59 37.60 -69.35
N GLN A 4 -39.29 37.86 -69.62
CA GLN A 4 -38.23 36.83 -69.72
C GLN A 4 -37.66 36.38 -68.30
N HIS A 5 -37.79 37.22 -67.27
CA HIS A 5 -37.30 36.90 -65.92
C HIS A 5 -38.35 37.22 -64.87
N ASN A 6 -38.93 36.16 -64.29
CA ASN A 6 -39.91 36.29 -63.19
C ASN A 6 -39.18 36.54 -61.86
N LEU A 7 -38.80 37.80 -61.59
CA LEU A 7 -38.07 38.20 -60.41
C LEU A 7 -38.87 37.90 -59.10
N THR A 8 -40.23 37.97 -59.17
CA THR A 8 -41.12 37.66 -58.05
C THR A 8 -41.07 36.16 -57.69
N ALA A 9 -41.13 35.27 -58.69
CA ALA A 9 -41.00 33.85 -58.51
C ALA A 9 -39.59 33.43 -58.03
N MET A 10 -38.54 34.06 -58.59
CA MET A 10 -37.17 33.82 -58.11
C MET A 10 -36.97 34.24 -56.62
N ASN A 11 -37.54 35.36 -56.23
CA ASN A 11 -37.47 35.82 -54.85
C ASN A 11 -38.30 34.94 -53.95
N ALA A 12 -39.51 34.49 -54.32
CA ALA A 12 -40.33 33.54 -53.59
C ALA A 12 -39.62 32.20 -53.49
N ASN A 13 -38.97 31.69 -54.53
CA ASN A 13 -38.21 30.44 -54.47
C ASN A 13 -36.99 30.53 -53.57
N ARG A 14 -36.24 31.65 -53.61
CA ARG A 14 -35.13 31.86 -52.64
C ARG A 14 -35.61 31.89 -51.19
N GLN A 15 -36.75 32.58 -50.93
CA GLN A 15 -37.31 32.67 -49.57
C GLN A 15 -37.83 31.30 -49.09
N LEU A 16 -38.46 30.53 -50.02
CA LEU A 16 -38.86 29.15 -49.73
C LEU A 16 -37.65 28.28 -49.40
N GLY A 17 -36.54 28.38 -50.13
CA GLY A 17 -35.30 27.67 -49.84
C GLY A 17 -34.72 28.02 -48.45
N ILE A 18 -34.76 29.30 -48.05
CA ILE A 18 -34.32 29.71 -46.72
C ILE A 18 -35.21 29.09 -45.61
N THR A 19 -36.54 29.12 -45.81
CA THR A 19 -37.52 28.61 -44.85
C THR A 19 -37.45 27.10 -44.73
N THR A 20 -37.30 26.36 -45.85
CA THR A 20 -37.15 24.90 -45.82
C THR A 20 -35.84 24.45 -45.13
N ASN A 21 -34.75 25.21 -45.34
CA ASN A 21 -33.50 24.97 -44.64
C ASN A 21 -33.61 25.26 -43.12
N ALA A 22 -34.33 26.32 -42.72
CA ALA A 22 -34.61 26.63 -41.34
C ALA A 22 -35.46 25.53 -40.69
N GLN A 23 -36.52 25.08 -41.39
CA GLN A 23 -37.36 23.98 -40.95
C GLN A 23 -36.57 22.67 -40.74
N ALA A 24 -35.67 22.34 -41.71
CA ALA A 24 -34.80 21.16 -41.59
C ALA A 24 -33.87 21.25 -40.37
N LYS A 25 -33.30 22.43 -40.08
CA LYS A 25 -32.49 22.67 -38.88
C LYS A 25 -33.29 22.53 -37.60
N SER A 26 -34.49 23.09 -37.52
CA SER A 26 -35.37 22.93 -36.34
C SER A 26 -35.77 21.46 -36.16
N SER A 27 -36.05 20.73 -37.27
CA SER A 27 -36.31 19.29 -37.23
C SER A 27 -35.11 18.49 -36.74
N GLU A 28 -33.89 18.84 -37.15
CA GLU A 28 -32.64 18.21 -36.66
C GLU A 28 -32.47 18.42 -35.15
N LYS A 29 -32.68 19.63 -34.62
CA LYS A 29 -32.58 19.93 -33.20
C LYS A 29 -33.66 19.24 -32.36
N LEU A 30 -34.92 19.23 -32.85
CA LEU A 30 -36.02 18.52 -32.18
C LEU A 30 -35.79 17.01 -32.13
N SER A 31 -35.23 16.43 -33.19
CA SER A 31 -34.93 15.00 -33.25
C SER A 31 -33.74 14.60 -32.35
N SER A 32 -32.73 15.44 -32.24
CA SER A 32 -31.53 15.18 -31.43
C SER A 32 -31.69 15.60 -29.96
N GLY A 33 -32.57 16.57 -29.67
CA GLY A 33 -32.68 17.23 -28.38
C GLY A 33 -31.56 18.25 -28.12
N TYR A 34 -30.64 18.42 -29.06
CA TYR A 34 -29.49 19.30 -28.90
C TYR A 34 -29.61 20.58 -29.77
N ARG A 35 -29.25 21.71 -29.17
CA ARG A 35 -29.14 23.01 -29.85
C ARG A 35 -27.91 23.05 -30.79
N ILE A 36 -26.82 22.39 -30.35
CA ILE A 36 -25.55 22.31 -31.08
C ILE A 36 -25.35 20.89 -31.56
N ASN A 37 -25.63 20.65 -32.85
CA ASN A 37 -25.45 19.34 -33.48
C ASN A 37 -24.15 19.24 -34.26
N ARG A 38 -23.73 20.36 -34.89
CA ARG A 38 -22.56 20.40 -35.75
C ARG A 38 -21.60 21.51 -35.30
N ALA A 39 -20.30 21.33 -35.60
CA ALA A 39 -19.30 22.36 -35.32
C ALA A 39 -19.58 23.72 -35.96
N GLY A 40 -20.37 23.74 -37.08
CA GLY A 40 -20.79 24.95 -37.72
C GLY A 40 -21.90 25.71 -37.03
N ASP A 41 -22.61 25.11 -36.05
CA ASP A 41 -23.67 25.78 -35.30
C ASP A 41 -23.09 26.70 -34.21
N ASP A 42 -22.14 26.17 -33.43
CA ASP A 42 -21.39 26.92 -32.43
C ASP A 42 -20.09 26.14 -32.10
N ALA A 43 -18.99 26.53 -32.69
CA ALA A 43 -17.70 25.86 -32.49
C ALA A 43 -17.14 26.05 -31.06
N ALA A 44 -17.41 27.19 -30.44
CA ALA A 44 -16.96 27.48 -29.08
C ALA A 44 -17.78 26.69 -28.06
N GLY A 45 -19.10 26.71 -28.16
CA GLY A 45 -20.02 25.96 -27.34
C GLY A 45 -19.79 24.44 -27.45
N LEU A 46 -19.56 23.93 -28.66
CA LEU A 46 -19.24 22.52 -28.88
C LEU A 46 -17.95 22.11 -28.15
N LYS A 47 -16.89 22.89 -28.31
CA LYS A 47 -15.60 22.62 -27.62
C LYS A 47 -15.76 22.60 -26.08
N ILE A 48 -16.55 23.51 -25.52
CA ILE A 48 -16.79 23.58 -24.09
C ILE A 48 -17.63 22.36 -23.63
N SER A 49 -18.70 22.03 -24.35
CA SER A 49 -19.56 20.90 -23.99
C SER A 49 -18.82 19.57 -24.09
N GLU A 50 -17.99 19.36 -25.13
CA GLU A 50 -17.16 18.15 -25.23
C GLU A 50 -16.15 18.03 -24.06
N LYS A 51 -15.55 19.15 -23.64
CA LYS A 51 -14.69 19.18 -22.45
C LYS A 51 -15.47 18.82 -21.18
N MET A 52 -16.66 19.39 -20.99
CA MET A 52 -17.54 19.08 -19.85
C MET A 52 -17.98 17.63 -19.86
N ARG A 53 -18.37 17.07 -21.00
CA ARG A 53 -18.71 15.65 -21.15
C ARG A 53 -17.55 14.72 -20.83
N SER A 54 -16.33 15.10 -21.21
CA SER A 54 -15.13 14.36 -20.82
C SER A 54 -14.92 14.41 -19.31
N GLN A 55 -15.15 15.57 -18.68
CA GLN A 55 -15.06 15.72 -17.21
C GLN A 55 -16.13 14.91 -16.49
N ILE A 56 -17.40 14.96 -16.93
CA ILE A 56 -18.51 14.18 -16.35
C ILE A 56 -18.15 12.68 -16.36
N ARG A 57 -17.77 12.14 -17.53
CA ARG A 57 -17.35 10.72 -17.64
C ARG A 57 -16.15 10.39 -16.76
N GLY A 58 -15.22 11.35 -16.60
CA GLY A 58 -14.08 11.21 -15.70
C GLY A 58 -14.48 11.19 -14.23
N LEU A 59 -15.42 12.05 -13.82
CA LEU A 59 -15.96 12.12 -12.46
C LEU A 59 -16.77 10.88 -12.10
N ASP A 60 -17.61 10.40 -13.02
CA ASP A 60 -18.41 9.17 -12.83
C ASP A 60 -17.48 7.94 -12.64
N LYS A 61 -16.39 7.87 -13.44
CA LYS A 61 -15.40 6.81 -13.27
C LYS A 61 -14.63 6.95 -11.96
N ALA A 62 -14.31 8.18 -11.55
CA ALA A 62 -13.66 8.46 -10.29
C ALA A 62 -14.55 8.10 -9.08
N SER A 63 -15.86 8.37 -9.15
CA SER A 63 -16.85 7.94 -8.17
C SER A 63 -16.89 6.40 -8.06
N SER A 64 -16.94 5.70 -9.19
CA SER A 64 -16.86 4.23 -9.22
C SER A 64 -15.54 3.71 -8.61
N ASN A 65 -14.40 4.30 -8.93
CA ASN A 65 -13.11 3.93 -8.36
C ASN A 65 -13.08 4.14 -6.83
N ALA A 66 -13.70 5.23 -6.34
CA ALA A 66 -13.81 5.49 -4.91
C ALA A 66 -14.66 4.42 -4.20
N GLN A 67 -15.77 3.98 -4.81
CA GLN A 67 -16.60 2.89 -4.32
C GLN A 67 -15.85 1.54 -4.30
N ASP A 68 -15.05 1.26 -5.33
CA ASP A 68 -14.15 0.09 -5.34
C ASP A 68 -13.15 0.16 -4.17
N GLY A 69 -12.61 1.36 -3.89
CA GLY A 69 -11.74 1.60 -2.74
C GLY A 69 -12.42 1.37 -1.40
N ILE A 70 -13.67 1.79 -1.25
CA ILE A 70 -14.49 1.52 -0.05
C ILE A 70 -14.69 0.01 0.13
N SER A 71 -15.02 -0.71 -0.94
CA SER A 71 -15.22 -2.17 -0.89
C SER A 71 -13.95 -2.91 -0.50
N LEU A 72 -12.79 -2.46 -0.98
CA LEU A 72 -11.48 -2.98 -0.60
C LEU A 72 -11.21 -2.75 0.90
N ILE A 73 -11.47 -1.52 1.40
CA ILE A 73 -11.28 -1.18 2.81
C ILE A 73 -12.19 -2.04 3.69
N GLN A 74 -13.45 -2.22 3.34
CA GLN A 74 -14.40 -3.06 4.08
C GLN A 74 -13.96 -4.53 4.14
N THR A 75 -13.38 -5.05 3.04
CA THR A 75 -12.81 -6.41 3.01
C THR A 75 -11.63 -6.53 3.98
N ALA A 76 -10.73 -5.56 3.98
CA ALA A 76 -9.59 -5.52 4.90
C ALA A 76 -10.05 -5.35 6.36
N GLU A 77 -11.02 -4.48 6.61
CA GLU A 77 -11.57 -4.24 7.95
C GLU A 77 -12.26 -5.48 8.53
N GLY A 78 -13.01 -6.22 7.71
CA GLY A 78 -13.62 -7.49 8.12
C GLY A 78 -12.56 -8.48 8.58
N ALA A 79 -11.49 -8.66 7.80
CA ALA A 79 -10.38 -9.55 8.17
C ALA A 79 -9.63 -9.07 9.43
N LEU A 80 -9.44 -7.76 9.59
CA LEU A 80 -8.84 -7.17 10.80
C LEU A 80 -9.76 -7.30 12.02
N GLY A 81 -11.08 -7.34 11.82
CA GLY A 81 -12.06 -7.65 12.86
C GLY A 81 -11.89 -9.06 13.41
N GLU A 82 -11.73 -10.06 12.54
CA GLU A 82 -11.44 -11.44 12.93
C GLU A 82 -10.08 -11.55 13.62
N ALA A 83 -9.04 -10.91 13.05
CA ALA A 83 -7.72 -10.87 13.67
C ALA A 83 -7.77 -10.26 15.08
N HIS A 84 -8.55 -9.20 15.29
CA HIS A 84 -8.75 -8.59 16.60
C HIS A 84 -9.43 -9.54 17.59
N SER A 85 -10.44 -10.30 17.15
CA SER A 85 -11.13 -11.29 17.98
C SER A 85 -10.19 -12.44 18.39
N ILE A 86 -9.35 -12.90 17.46
CA ILE A 86 -8.31 -13.89 17.75
C ILE A 86 -7.32 -13.37 18.80
N LEU A 87 -6.83 -12.14 18.64
CA LEU A 87 -5.90 -11.53 19.59
C LEU A 87 -6.54 -11.35 20.97
N GLN A 88 -7.82 -11.00 21.06
CA GLN A 88 -8.54 -10.95 22.33
C GLN A 88 -8.59 -12.33 22.98
N ARG A 89 -8.88 -13.38 22.21
CA ARG A 89 -8.86 -14.76 22.72
C ARG A 89 -7.48 -15.18 23.18
N MET A 90 -6.43 -14.81 22.44
CA MET A 90 -5.04 -15.06 22.86
C MET A 90 -4.70 -14.33 24.16
N ASN A 91 -5.21 -13.11 24.37
CA ASN A 91 -5.01 -12.38 25.63
C ASN A 91 -5.70 -13.07 26.80
N GLU A 92 -6.93 -13.57 26.64
CA GLU A 92 -7.65 -14.34 27.65
C GLU A 92 -6.86 -15.59 28.05
N LEU A 93 -6.39 -16.35 27.06
CA LEU A 93 -5.57 -17.55 27.27
C LEU A 93 -4.25 -17.24 27.97
N ALA A 94 -3.60 -16.15 27.60
CA ALA A 94 -2.36 -15.72 28.24
C ALA A 94 -2.59 -15.33 29.70
N VAL A 95 -3.68 -14.61 30.02
CA VAL A 95 -4.06 -14.29 31.41
C VAL A 95 -4.43 -15.56 32.17
N GLN A 96 -5.16 -16.50 31.57
CA GLN A 96 -5.47 -17.79 32.19
C GLN A 96 -4.19 -18.58 32.51
N GLY A 97 -3.24 -18.64 31.54
CA GLY A 97 -1.98 -19.34 31.70
C GLY A 97 -1.02 -18.70 32.72
N ALA A 98 -1.18 -17.38 32.98
CA ALA A 98 -0.40 -16.67 33.99
C ALA A 98 -0.76 -17.07 35.43
N ASN A 99 -1.85 -17.80 35.65
CA ASN A 99 -2.26 -18.22 36.98
C ASN A 99 -1.46 -19.45 37.42
N ASP A 100 -0.82 -19.37 38.60
CA ASP A 100 0.00 -20.45 39.16
C ASP A 100 -0.81 -21.64 39.69
N THR A 101 -2.14 -21.58 39.65
CA THR A 101 -3.01 -22.73 39.94
C THR A 101 -3.07 -23.75 38.81
N ASN A 102 -2.57 -23.43 37.63
CA ASN A 102 -2.56 -24.32 36.47
C ASN A 102 -1.37 -25.30 36.56
N GLU A 103 -1.63 -26.56 36.33
CA GLU A 103 -0.59 -27.57 36.16
C GLU A 103 0.09 -27.46 34.77
N SER A 104 1.21 -28.18 34.64
CA SER A 104 1.96 -28.16 33.37
C SER A 104 1.11 -28.65 32.17
N ILE A 105 0.25 -29.63 32.39
CA ILE A 105 -0.65 -30.21 31.37
C ILE A 105 -1.66 -29.15 30.91
N ASP A 106 -2.22 -28.36 31.85
CA ASP A 106 -3.16 -27.29 31.50
C ASP A 106 -2.48 -26.18 30.69
N ARG A 107 -1.26 -25.81 31.10
CA ARG A 107 -0.44 -24.83 30.37
C ARG A 107 -0.03 -25.31 29.00
N ASP A 108 0.25 -26.62 28.83
CA ASP A 108 0.53 -27.19 27.51
C ASP A 108 -0.70 -27.15 26.58
N ALA A 109 -1.91 -27.44 27.09
CA ALA A 109 -3.14 -27.30 26.34
C ALA A 109 -3.41 -25.84 25.90
N ILE A 110 -3.17 -24.88 26.80
CA ILE A 110 -3.26 -23.44 26.47
C ILE A 110 -2.24 -23.06 25.40
N ASN A 111 -1.02 -23.59 25.46
CA ASN A 111 0.02 -23.34 24.44
C ASN A 111 -0.35 -23.90 23.08
N GLU A 112 -1.00 -25.06 23.02
CA GLU A 112 -1.51 -25.63 21.75
C GLU A 112 -2.58 -24.71 21.14
N GLU A 113 -3.54 -24.21 21.95
CA GLU A 113 -4.55 -23.27 21.49
C GLU A 113 -3.92 -21.96 21.04
N LEU A 114 -2.96 -21.38 21.76
CA LEU A 114 -2.22 -20.19 21.36
C LEU A 114 -1.49 -20.37 20.02
N SER A 115 -0.88 -21.55 19.83
CA SER A 115 -0.20 -21.89 18.56
C SER A 115 -1.18 -22.01 17.40
N ALA A 116 -2.34 -22.62 17.62
CA ALA A 116 -3.39 -22.73 16.62
C ALA A 116 -3.95 -21.33 16.23
N LEU A 117 -4.21 -20.46 17.21
CA LEU A 117 -4.66 -19.09 17.00
C LEU A 117 -3.62 -18.24 16.27
N THR A 118 -2.33 -18.42 16.58
CA THR A 118 -1.23 -17.74 15.86
C THR A 118 -1.19 -18.18 14.39
N SER A 119 -1.35 -19.48 14.12
CA SER A 119 -1.40 -20.02 12.76
C SER A 119 -2.62 -19.52 11.99
N GLU A 120 -3.77 -19.38 12.67
CA GLU A 120 -4.98 -18.83 12.04
C GLU A 120 -4.84 -17.33 11.73
N LEU A 121 -4.17 -16.57 12.60
CA LEU A 121 -3.83 -15.17 12.33
C LEU A 121 -2.96 -15.04 11.07
N ASP A 122 -1.93 -15.88 10.94
CA ASP A 122 -1.07 -15.90 9.76
C ASP A 122 -1.84 -16.34 8.50
N ARG A 123 -2.78 -17.28 8.64
CA ARG A 123 -3.67 -17.69 7.55
C ARG A 123 -4.54 -16.52 7.07
N ILE A 124 -5.18 -15.79 8.00
CA ILE A 124 -5.98 -14.60 7.67
C ILE A 124 -5.12 -13.56 6.95
N ALA A 125 -3.93 -13.29 7.46
CA ALA A 125 -3.02 -12.31 6.86
C ALA A 125 -2.60 -12.69 5.43
N SER A 126 -2.38 -13.97 5.15
CA SER A 126 -1.92 -14.45 3.85
C SER A 126 -3.04 -14.71 2.84
N THR A 127 -4.26 -15.03 3.32
CA THR A 127 -5.38 -15.40 2.43
C THR A 127 -6.31 -14.23 2.12
N THR A 128 -6.28 -13.15 2.92
CA THR A 128 -7.15 -11.99 2.67
C THR A 128 -6.69 -11.24 1.43
N GLN A 129 -7.50 -11.32 0.38
CA GLN A 129 -7.20 -10.69 -0.91
C GLN A 129 -8.43 -9.98 -1.48
N PHE A 130 -8.18 -8.94 -2.25
CA PHE A 130 -9.17 -8.27 -3.08
C PHE A 130 -8.65 -8.24 -4.52
N ASN A 131 -9.41 -8.78 -5.45
CA ASN A 131 -9.00 -8.90 -6.86
C ASN A 131 -7.57 -9.48 -7.04
N LYS A 132 -7.26 -10.59 -6.35
CA LYS A 132 -5.94 -11.28 -6.34
C LYS A 132 -4.79 -10.42 -5.78
N GLN A 133 -5.06 -9.32 -5.13
CA GLN A 133 -4.06 -8.54 -4.40
C GLN A 133 -4.22 -8.83 -2.91
N ASN A 134 -3.15 -9.29 -2.29
CA ASN A 134 -3.14 -9.50 -0.85
C ASN A 134 -3.21 -8.13 -0.14
N LEU A 135 -3.96 -8.07 0.95
CA LEU A 135 -4.21 -6.81 1.65
C LEU A 135 -3.39 -6.70 2.94
N LEU A 136 -3.12 -7.82 3.64
CA LEU A 136 -2.58 -7.83 4.99
C LEU A 136 -1.15 -8.39 5.09
N ASP A 137 -0.51 -8.72 3.98
CA ASP A 137 0.84 -9.27 3.91
C ASP A 137 1.95 -8.22 3.80
N GLY A 138 1.60 -6.92 3.92
CA GLY A 138 2.54 -5.81 3.77
C GLY A 138 2.85 -5.40 2.33
N SER A 139 2.36 -6.12 1.33
CA SER A 139 2.58 -5.77 -0.08
C SER A 139 1.70 -4.60 -0.54
N PHE A 140 0.61 -4.33 0.21
CA PHE A 140 -0.37 -3.31 -0.13
C PHE A 140 0.01 -1.94 0.44
N THR A 141 1.14 -1.40 -0.02
CA THR A 141 1.67 -0.09 0.42
C THR A 141 1.59 0.94 -0.70
N SER A 142 1.21 2.17 -0.32
CA SER A 142 1.18 3.34 -1.24
C SER A 142 0.39 3.10 -2.53
N LYS A 143 -0.69 2.33 -2.49
CA LYS A 143 -1.56 2.13 -3.65
C LYS A 143 -2.39 3.38 -3.88
N ASN A 144 -2.35 3.90 -5.10
CA ASN A 144 -3.04 5.12 -5.48
C ASN A 144 -4.41 4.79 -6.08
N LEU A 145 -5.44 5.39 -5.54
CA LEU A 145 -6.80 5.38 -6.06
C LEU A 145 -7.07 6.70 -6.74
N GLN A 146 -7.34 6.68 -8.05
CA GLN A 146 -7.68 7.88 -8.82
C GLN A 146 -9.13 8.27 -8.52
N VAL A 147 -9.32 9.37 -7.81
CA VAL A 147 -10.60 9.89 -7.32
C VAL A 147 -10.95 11.25 -7.91
N GLY A 148 -10.56 11.48 -9.15
CA GLY A 148 -10.90 12.69 -9.87
C GLY A 148 -10.64 12.59 -11.35
N ALA A 149 -11.23 13.52 -12.13
CA ALA A 149 -11.16 13.54 -13.60
C ALA A 149 -9.81 14.03 -14.16
N ASN A 150 -8.98 14.67 -13.32
CA ASN A 150 -7.70 15.23 -13.74
C ASN A 150 -6.53 14.42 -13.17
N SER A 151 -5.33 14.61 -13.76
CA SER A 151 -4.10 14.00 -13.27
C SER A 151 -3.81 14.40 -11.81
N ASP A 152 -3.18 13.53 -11.05
CA ASP A 152 -2.78 13.69 -9.64
C ASP A 152 -3.91 13.84 -8.60
N GLN A 153 -5.16 13.69 -9.00
CA GLN A 153 -6.29 13.64 -8.07
C GLN A 153 -6.45 12.24 -7.49
N LYS A 154 -5.55 11.86 -6.58
CA LYS A 154 -5.46 10.51 -6.00
C LYS A 154 -5.56 10.52 -4.49
N ILE A 155 -6.07 9.42 -3.95
CA ILE A 155 -5.97 9.07 -2.52
C ILE A 155 -5.08 7.83 -2.44
N SER A 156 -4.03 7.88 -1.60
CA SER A 156 -3.18 6.74 -1.35
C SER A 156 -3.73 5.90 -0.19
N ILE A 157 -3.77 4.60 -0.38
CA ILE A 157 -4.14 3.61 0.63
C ILE A 157 -2.90 2.79 0.95
N SER A 158 -2.63 2.60 2.24
CA SER A 158 -1.56 1.73 2.73
C SER A 158 -2.12 0.87 3.84
N ILE A 159 -1.86 -0.43 3.74
CA ILE A 159 -2.19 -1.41 4.77
C ILE A 159 -0.88 -2.06 5.20
N GLY A 160 -0.59 -2.02 6.50
CA GLY A 160 0.61 -2.62 7.05
C GLY A 160 0.52 -4.14 7.06
N GLU A 161 1.67 -4.78 7.24
CA GLU A 161 1.77 -6.22 7.45
C GLU A 161 1.14 -6.58 8.81
N MET A 162 0.20 -7.55 8.81
CA MET A 162 -0.59 -7.94 9.98
C MET A 162 -0.45 -9.43 10.32
N ASN A 163 0.65 -10.05 9.90
CA ASN A 163 0.98 -11.41 10.32
C ASN A 163 1.53 -11.43 11.76
N SER A 164 1.60 -12.58 12.36
CA SER A 164 2.08 -12.80 13.73
C SER A 164 3.49 -12.26 13.95
N LYS A 165 4.34 -12.30 12.92
CA LYS A 165 5.72 -11.80 12.97
C LYS A 165 5.77 -10.27 13.03
N ALA A 166 5.01 -9.57 12.19
CA ALA A 166 4.96 -8.11 12.16
C ALA A 166 4.28 -7.54 13.41
N LEU A 167 3.32 -8.27 13.96
CA LEU A 167 2.66 -7.94 15.22
C LEU A 167 3.52 -8.22 16.46
N GLY A 168 4.73 -8.80 16.29
CA GLY A 168 5.67 -9.06 17.37
C GLY A 168 5.36 -10.31 18.20
N LEU A 169 4.44 -11.16 17.74
CA LEU A 169 4.07 -12.39 18.44
C LEU A 169 5.13 -13.50 18.30
N HIS A 170 6.01 -13.44 17.32
CA HIS A 170 7.15 -14.35 17.16
C HIS A 170 8.39 -13.95 17.95
N ASN A 171 8.37 -12.79 18.60
CA ASN A 171 9.54 -12.20 19.27
C ASN A 171 9.26 -11.91 20.74
N ILE A 172 8.52 -12.80 21.40
CA ILE A 172 8.22 -12.64 22.82
C ILE A 172 9.46 -13.00 23.62
N ALA A 173 10.02 -12.03 24.35
CA ALA A 173 11.16 -12.23 25.22
C ALA A 173 10.75 -13.04 26.43
N GLY A 174 10.76 -14.36 26.29
CA GLY A 174 10.71 -15.27 27.43
C GLY A 174 12.05 -15.26 28.12
N THR A 175 12.09 -14.90 29.40
CA THR A 175 13.25 -15.14 30.26
C THR A 175 13.32 -16.64 30.59
N THR A 176 13.60 -17.45 29.58
CA THR A 176 14.11 -18.78 29.90
C THR A 176 15.58 -18.64 30.20
N THR A 177 15.94 -18.73 31.46
CA THR A 177 17.29 -19.10 31.90
C THR A 177 17.55 -20.52 31.42
N GLN A 178 17.68 -20.69 30.10
CA GLN A 178 18.31 -21.90 29.60
C GLN A 178 19.79 -21.74 29.91
N SER A 179 20.22 -22.45 30.96
CA SER A 179 21.61 -22.81 31.12
C SER A 179 22.03 -23.50 29.83
N GLN A 180 22.54 -22.72 28.89
CA GLN A 180 23.18 -23.27 27.72
C GLN A 180 24.44 -23.94 28.19
N THR A 181 24.41 -25.26 28.27
CA THR A 181 25.58 -26.11 28.18
C THR A 181 26.09 -26.09 26.71
N GLY A 182 26.03 -24.97 26.06
CA GLY A 182 26.89 -24.65 24.95
C GLY A 182 28.22 -24.33 25.59
N LYS A 183 29.27 -24.98 25.11
CA LYS A 183 30.65 -24.80 25.53
C LYS A 183 30.86 -23.35 25.94
N LYS A 184 30.74 -23.09 27.25
CA LYS A 184 31.15 -21.85 27.88
C LYS A 184 32.59 -21.74 27.44
N VAL A 185 32.91 -20.81 26.55
CA VAL A 185 34.27 -20.40 26.34
C VAL A 185 34.64 -19.61 27.58
N THR A 186 34.74 -20.34 28.68
CA THR A 186 35.27 -19.86 29.92
C THR A 186 36.76 -19.81 29.72
N GLY A 187 37.21 -18.59 29.49
CA GLY A 187 38.61 -18.27 29.53
C GLY A 187 39.40 -18.99 28.45
N PHE A 188 39.84 -18.26 27.46
CA PHE A 188 41.05 -18.63 26.77
C PHE A 188 42.13 -18.59 27.85
N SER A 189 42.41 -19.72 28.49
CA SER A 189 43.61 -19.89 29.23
C SER A 189 44.75 -19.87 28.23
N PHE A 190 45.22 -18.70 27.91
CA PHE A 190 46.58 -18.60 27.34
C PHE A 190 47.47 -19.16 28.42
N GLY A 191 48.00 -20.35 28.21
CA GLY A 191 49.02 -20.90 29.08
C GLY A 191 50.03 -19.82 29.32
N LYS A 192 50.31 -19.51 30.61
CA LYS A 192 51.28 -18.55 31.04
C LYS A 192 52.62 -18.99 30.44
N TYR A 193 52.92 -18.45 29.27
CA TYR A 193 54.28 -18.60 28.74
C TYR A 193 55.17 -17.83 29.69
N ALA A 194 55.86 -18.60 30.49
CA ALA A 194 56.85 -18.05 31.41
C ALA A 194 57.84 -17.20 30.58
N THR A 195 58.04 -15.99 31.04
CA THR A 195 59.03 -15.05 30.48
C THR A 195 60.47 -15.52 30.66
N THR A 196 60.67 -16.69 31.19
CA THR A 196 61.94 -17.40 31.27
C THR A 196 61.95 -18.52 30.26
N ALA A 197 62.85 -18.46 29.32
CA ALA A 197 63.10 -19.50 28.33
C ALA A 197 63.46 -20.82 29.06
N THR A 198 62.47 -21.67 29.24
CA THR A 198 62.60 -23.00 29.90
C THR A 198 62.88 -24.10 28.89
N ASP A 199 62.90 -23.81 27.61
CA ASP A 199 63.31 -24.75 26.56
C ASP A 199 64.36 -24.15 25.67
N PRO A 200 65.67 -24.43 25.91
CA PRO A 200 66.77 -23.88 25.14
C PRO A 200 66.87 -24.40 23.71
N LYS A 201 65.97 -25.29 23.29
CA LYS A 201 65.97 -25.88 21.95
C LYS A 201 64.96 -25.25 20.97
N LYS A 202 64.08 -24.36 21.39
CA LYS A 202 63.17 -23.65 20.47
C LYS A 202 63.62 -22.25 20.25
N THR A 203 63.85 -21.89 19.00
CA THR A 203 64.21 -20.51 18.61
C THR A 203 63.00 -19.56 18.87
N PHE A 204 63.27 -18.31 19.20
CA PHE A 204 62.26 -17.26 19.41
C PHE A 204 61.22 -17.18 18.24
N SER A 205 61.70 -17.51 17.04
CA SER A 205 60.86 -17.57 15.84
C SER A 205 59.78 -18.68 15.90
N GLU A 206 60.09 -19.85 16.46
CA GLU A 206 59.16 -20.99 16.58
C GLU A 206 58.17 -20.76 17.71
N GLN A 207 58.55 -20.16 18.81
CA GLN A 207 57.65 -19.77 19.90
C GLN A 207 56.64 -18.69 19.44
N LYS A 208 57.11 -17.72 18.67
CA LYS A 208 56.29 -16.68 18.03
C LYS A 208 55.29 -17.29 17.08
N LYS A 209 55.68 -18.25 16.25
CA LYS A 209 54.83 -18.94 15.31
C LYS A 209 53.76 -19.76 16.01
N ALA A 210 54.07 -20.47 17.09
CA ALA A 210 53.14 -21.23 17.90
C ALA A 210 52.09 -20.31 18.56
N ALA A 211 52.49 -19.17 19.14
CA ALA A 211 51.58 -18.19 19.73
C ALA A 211 50.63 -17.57 18.72
N ILE A 212 51.10 -17.26 17.51
CA ILE A 212 50.26 -16.77 16.41
C ILE A 212 49.25 -17.82 15.95
N THR A 213 49.63 -19.10 15.90
CA THR A 213 48.74 -20.20 15.51
C THR A 213 47.63 -20.40 16.56
N SER A 214 47.98 -20.43 17.84
CA SER A 214 46.98 -20.56 18.93
C SER A 214 46.01 -19.37 18.98
N LEU A 215 46.47 -18.17 18.67
CA LEU A 215 45.60 -16.99 18.60
C LEU A 215 44.65 -17.04 17.39
N LYS A 216 45.15 -17.54 16.26
CA LYS A 216 44.35 -17.71 15.05
C LYS A 216 43.25 -18.73 15.28
N GLU A 217 43.58 -19.88 15.90
CA GLU A 217 42.58 -20.88 16.27
C GLU A 217 41.55 -20.34 17.26
N ALA A 218 41.94 -19.51 18.21
CA ALA A 218 41.04 -18.86 19.14
C ALA A 218 40.07 -17.87 18.46
N ILE A 219 40.56 -17.12 17.45
CA ILE A 219 39.75 -16.19 16.63
C ILE A 219 38.79 -16.98 15.74
N ASP A 220 39.22 -18.07 15.15
CA ASP A 220 38.41 -18.91 14.28
C ASP A 220 37.32 -19.66 15.12
N ASN A 221 37.64 -20.16 16.32
CA ASN A 221 36.66 -20.73 17.24
C ASN A 221 35.63 -19.69 17.73
N ALA A 222 36.00 -18.43 17.90
CA ALA A 222 35.06 -17.37 18.23
C ALA A 222 34.12 -17.05 17.07
N LYS A 223 34.60 -17.12 15.84
CA LYS A 223 33.75 -17.03 14.62
C LYS A 223 32.83 -18.23 14.46
N ASP A 224 33.33 -19.43 14.74
CA ASP A 224 32.55 -20.65 14.65
C ASP A 224 31.45 -20.73 15.71
N SER A 225 31.63 -20.15 16.90
CA SER A 225 30.56 -20.07 17.90
C SER A 225 29.40 -19.20 17.44
N VAL A 226 29.66 -18.11 16.69
CA VAL A 226 28.63 -17.28 16.04
C VAL A 226 27.98 -18.06 14.85
N GLY A 227 28.78 -18.74 14.05
CA GLY A 227 28.33 -19.59 12.95
C GLY A 227 27.53 -20.78 13.46
N TYR A 228 27.91 -21.39 14.58
CA TYR A 228 27.21 -22.49 15.23
C TYR A 228 25.83 -22.06 15.75
N MET A 229 25.73 -20.87 16.33
CA MET A 229 24.44 -20.28 16.75
C MET A 229 23.52 -20.04 15.53
N GLN A 230 24.05 -19.62 14.40
CA GLN A 230 23.29 -19.49 13.16
C GLN A 230 22.83 -20.84 12.60
N GLN A 231 23.68 -21.86 12.66
CA GLN A 231 23.35 -23.23 12.20
C GLN A 231 22.32 -23.91 13.12
N LEU A 232 22.40 -23.70 14.44
CA LEU A 232 21.40 -24.20 15.37
C LEU A 232 20.02 -23.61 15.09
N ASN A 233 19.99 -22.34 14.72
CA ASN A 233 18.77 -21.63 14.34
C ASN A 233 18.13 -22.20 13.06
N THR A 234 18.95 -22.67 12.12
CA THR A 234 18.49 -23.26 10.87
C THR A 234 18.04 -24.72 11.05
N ALA A 235 18.68 -25.47 11.94
CA ALA A 235 18.44 -26.90 12.13
C ALA A 235 17.26 -27.21 13.08
N THR A 236 16.95 -26.32 14.02
CA THR A 236 15.87 -26.55 15.02
C THR A 236 14.53 -25.95 14.63
N GLY A 237 14.44 -25.19 13.53
CA GLY A 237 13.18 -24.74 12.93
C GLY A 237 12.33 -23.78 13.74
N SER A 238 12.65 -23.55 15.00
CA SER A 238 11.87 -22.65 15.85
C SER A 238 12.50 -22.50 17.22
N ALA A 239 13.24 -21.71 17.63
CA ALA A 239 13.43 -21.30 19.03
C ALA A 239 14.58 -20.30 19.26
N TYR A 240 15.48 -20.13 18.32
CA TYR A 240 16.64 -19.25 18.50
C TYR A 240 16.77 -18.28 17.32
N TYR A 241 15.77 -17.41 17.16
CA TYR A 241 15.85 -16.36 16.13
C TYR A 241 16.72 -15.23 16.65
N ILE A 242 17.96 -15.20 16.23
CA ILE A 242 18.77 -13.97 16.30
C ILE A 242 18.38 -13.16 15.08
N ASP A 243 17.48 -12.18 15.28
CA ASP A 243 17.15 -11.23 14.24
C ASP A 243 18.43 -10.49 13.83
N ALA A 244 18.91 -10.79 12.63
CA ALA A 244 20.09 -10.14 12.05
C ALA A 244 19.90 -8.61 11.93
N ASP A 245 18.65 -8.14 12.02
CA ASP A 245 18.26 -6.73 11.98
C ASP A 245 18.10 -6.09 13.37
N ASN A 246 18.16 -6.87 14.44
CA ASN A 246 18.10 -6.33 15.80
C ASN A 246 19.28 -5.38 16.03
N ALA A 247 18.99 -4.13 16.41
CA ALA A 247 20.01 -3.10 16.65
C ALA A 247 21.02 -3.54 17.72
N LYS A 248 20.60 -4.32 18.73
CA LYS A 248 21.49 -4.88 19.77
C LYS A 248 22.46 -5.93 19.20
N TYR A 249 21.99 -6.78 18.26
CA TYR A 249 22.86 -7.75 17.59
C TYR A 249 23.87 -7.04 16.66
N LYS A 250 23.42 -6.06 15.88
CA LYS A 250 24.32 -5.23 15.04
C LYS A 250 25.37 -4.52 15.87
N THR A 251 24.97 -3.98 17.03
CA THR A 251 25.88 -3.30 17.95
C THR A 251 26.87 -4.29 18.57
N ALA A 252 26.41 -5.47 19.04
CA ALA A 252 27.27 -6.51 19.59
C ALA A 252 28.24 -7.08 18.54
N LYS A 253 27.76 -7.31 17.30
CA LYS A 253 28.60 -7.76 16.19
C LYS A 253 29.63 -6.71 15.78
N SER A 254 29.25 -5.43 15.74
CA SER A 254 30.18 -4.33 15.44
C SER A 254 31.23 -4.18 16.55
N ALA A 255 30.84 -4.26 17.81
CA ALA A 255 31.76 -4.22 18.95
C ALA A 255 32.73 -5.41 18.92
N MET A 256 32.24 -6.62 18.68
CA MET A 256 33.07 -7.83 18.58
C MET A 256 34.04 -7.75 17.39
N THR A 257 33.63 -7.18 16.26
CA THR A 257 34.49 -6.98 15.08
C THR A 257 35.56 -5.92 15.37
N ALA A 258 35.22 -4.85 16.08
CA ALA A 258 36.16 -3.81 16.49
C ALA A 258 37.18 -4.36 17.52
N ASP A 259 36.70 -5.18 18.48
CA ASP A 259 37.54 -5.79 19.53
C ASP A 259 38.49 -6.84 18.94
N VAL A 260 38.04 -7.64 17.96
CA VAL A 260 38.93 -8.56 17.21
C VAL A 260 39.99 -7.79 16.42
N SER A 261 39.64 -6.62 15.86
CA SER A 261 40.58 -5.78 15.15
C SER A 261 41.61 -5.10 16.10
N ALA A 262 41.12 -4.65 17.27
CA ALA A 262 41.97 -4.11 18.32
C ALA A 262 42.91 -5.18 18.90
N LEU A 263 42.42 -6.40 19.08
CA LEU A 263 43.21 -7.56 19.52
C LEU A 263 44.29 -7.92 18.50
N LYS A 264 43.94 -7.96 17.20
CA LYS A 264 44.94 -8.18 16.12
C LYS A 264 46.04 -7.13 16.12
N LYS A 265 45.65 -5.88 16.36
CA LYS A 265 46.63 -4.76 16.45
C LYS A 265 47.48 -4.88 17.72
N ALA A 266 46.90 -5.13 18.88
CA ALA A 266 47.60 -5.30 20.14
C ALA A 266 48.62 -6.45 20.09
N VAL A 267 48.24 -7.57 19.46
CA VAL A 267 49.13 -8.72 19.24
C VAL A 267 50.28 -8.36 18.28
N SER A 268 49.97 -7.64 17.20
CA SER A 268 50.96 -7.16 16.25
C SER A 268 51.98 -6.22 16.90
N ASP A 269 51.48 -5.30 17.74
CA ASP A 269 52.30 -4.30 18.43
C ASP A 269 53.09 -4.94 19.62
N GLY A 270 52.48 -5.92 20.30
CA GLY A 270 53.15 -6.68 21.37
C GLY A 270 54.26 -7.59 20.86
N ILE A 271 54.14 -8.11 19.65
CA ILE A 271 55.19 -8.86 18.98
C ILE A 271 56.41 -7.95 18.66
N LYS A 272 56.16 -6.64 18.46
CA LYS A 272 57.25 -5.66 18.22
C LYS A 272 57.93 -5.21 19.50
N ASN A 273 57.24 -5.18 20.65
CA ASN A 273 57.68 -4.50 21.87
C ASN A 273 57.94 -5.43 23.09
N ASN A 274 58.35 -6.64 22.89
CA ASN A 274 58.92 -7.50 23.93
C ASN A 274 58.22 -7.53 25.32
N GLY A 275 57.14 -8.27 25.43
CA GLY A 275 56.76 -8.88 26.72
C GLY A 275 55.66 -8.24 27.60
N ALA A 276 55.30 -6.98 27.43
CA ALA A 276 54.34 -6.30 28.33
C ALA A 276 52.84 -6.45 27.93
N THR A 277 52.54 -7.03 26.81
CA THR A 277 51.21 -6.91 26.18
C THR A 277 50.25 -8.07 26.51
N TYR A 278 50.73 -9.16 27.06
CA TYR A 278 49.90 -10.33 27.37
C TYR A 278 48.89 -10.10 28.52
N ALA A 279 49.22 -9.27 29.52
CA ALA A 279 48.32 -8.95 30.61
C ALA A 279 47.09 -8.08 30.18
N ILE A 280 47.30 -7.25 29.17
CA ILE A 280 46.23 -6.34 28.66
C ILE A 280 45.24 -7.12 27.82
N VAL A 281 45.69 -8.13 27.09
CA VAL A 281 44.82 -8.96 26.24
C VAL A 281 43.88 -9.83 27.06
N GLU A 282 44.31 -10.35 28.21
CA GLU A 282 43.51 -11.17 29.09
C GLU A 282 42.34 -10.38 29.73
N ASN A 283 42.56 -9.13 30.10
CA ASN A 283 41.52 -8.26 30.68
C ASN A 283 40.53 -7.76 29.62
N VAL A 284 40.95 -7.47 28.40
CA VAL A 284 40.03 -6.99 27.32
C VAL A 284 39.08 -8.09 26.86
N ILE A 285 39.54 -9.34 26.85
CA ILE A 285 38.67 -10.48 26.47
C ILE A 285 37.72 -10.85 27.58
N ALA A 286 38.17 -10.86 28.85
CA ALA A 286 37.35 -11.23 30.00
C ALA A 286 36.24 -10.21 30.31
N ASP A 287 36.48 -8.94 30.09
CA ASP A 287 35.55 -7.87 30.45
C ASP A 287 34.44 -7.64 29.38
N LYS A 288 34.61 -8.11 28.15
CA LYS A 288 33.68 -7.85 27.05
C LYS A 288 32.95 -9.10 26.54
N MET A 289 33.26 -10.28 27.02
CA MET A 289 32.49 -11.50 26.72
C MET A 289 31.37 -11.75 27.74
N THR A 290 30.79 -10.75 28.35
CA THR A 290 29.41 -10.85 28.83
C THR A 290 28.54 -10.90 27.57
N VAL A 291 28.43 -12.09 27.01
CA VAL A 291 27.37 -12.40 26.05
C VAL A 291 26.08 -12.00 26.74
N GLY A 292 25.51 -10.88 26.30
CA GLY A 292 24.21 -10.46 26.75
C GLY A 292 23.29 -11.67 26.64
N GLN A 293 22.53 -11.91 27.69
CA GLN A 293 21.56 -13.01 27.72
C GLN A 293 20.92 -13.12 26.33
N ALA A 294 21.13 -14.25 25.68
CA ALA A 294 20.41 -14.57 24.46
C ALA A 294 18.93 -14.62 24.85
N THR A 295 18.22 -13.56 24.57
CA THR A 295 16.77 -13.55 24.70
C THR A 295 16.29 -14.55 23.66
N THR A 296 15.90 -15.73 24.11
CA THR A 296 15.22 -16.69 23.27
C THR A 296 13.92 -16.04 22.83
N LEU A 297 13.87 -15.65 21.57
CA LEU A 297 12.66 -15.18 20.94
C LEU A 297 11.76 -16.39 20.75
N ALA A 298 10.69 -16.47 21.52
CA ALA A 298 9.77 -17.60 21.52
C ALA A 298 8.41 -17.16 20.95
N ASN A 299 7.67 -18.11 20.39
CA ASN A 299 6.26 -17.96 20.09
C ASN A 299 5.48 -17.67 21.38
N PRO A 300 4.23 -17.14 21.30
CA PRO A 300 3.38 -16.96 22.46
C PRO A 300 3.39 -18.22 23.33
N SER A 301 3.75 -18.09 24.59
CA SER A 301 3.89 -19.22 25.49
C SER A 301 3.50 -18.84 26.91
N VAL A 302 2.86 -19.78 27.59
CA VAL A 302 2.44 -19.64 29.01
C VAL A 302 3.04 -20.72 29.88
N LYS A 303 4.23 -21.25 29.53
CA LYS A 303 4.92 -22.32 30.30
C LYS A 303 5.26 -21.90 31.72
N ASP A 304 5.55 -20.64 31.94
CA ASP A 304 5.78 -20.03 33.25
C ASP A 304 5.11 -18.64 33.33
N TYR A 305 5.01 -18.12 34.56
CA TYR A 305 4.43 -16.79 34.80
C TYR A 305 5.11 -15.67 34.03
N ALA A 306 6.42 -15.73 33.84
CA ALA A 306 7.18 -14.70 33.15
C ALA A 306 6.89 -14.73 31.63
N SER A 307 6.82 -15.92 31.02
CA SER A 307 6.48 -16.07 29.60
C SER A 307 5.03 -15.72 29.34
N ALA A 308 4.11 -16.05 30.26
CA ALA A 308 2.71 -15.64 30.15
C ALA A 308 2.54 -14.12 30.19
N ASN A 309 3.21 -13.40 31.08
CA ASN A 309 3.19 -11.93 31.14
C ASN A 309 3.81 -11.31 29.87
N ALA A 310 4.92 -11.86 29.39
CA ALA A 310 5.53 -11.40 28.15
C ALA A 310 4.58 -11.62 26.94
N THR A 311 3.81 -12.70 26.94
CA THR A 311 2.78 -12.99 25.93
C THR A 311 1.63 -11.98 26.05
N ILE A 312 1.15 -11.65 27.25
CA ILE A 312 0.12 -10.62 27.47
C ILE A 312 0.57 -9.28 26.88
N ASP A 313 1.79 -8.84 27.23
CA ASP A 313 2.34 -7.57 26.74
C ASP A 313 2.45 -7.54 25.20
N ALA A 314 2.89 -8.65 24.60
CA ALA A 314 3.01 -8.75 23.15
C ALA A 314 1.64 -8.73 22.47
N VAL A 315 0.67 -9.48 22.98
CA VAL A 315 -0.69 -9.51 22.44
C VAL A 315 -1.38 -8.17 22.61
N GLN A 316 -1.20 -7.45 23.70
CA GLN A 316 -1.74 -6.10 23.89
C GLN A 316 -1.16 -5.11 22.87
N LYS A 317 0.14 -5.19 22.59
CA LYS A 317 0.77 -4.38 21.52
C LYS A 317 0.21 -4.72 20.16
N ALA A 318 0.00 -6.01 19.88
CA ALA A 318 -0.62 -6.47 18.63
C ALA A 318 -2.06 -5.94 18.49
N ILE A 319 -2.87 -6.01 19.55
CA ILE A 319 -4.23 -5.43 19.58
C ILE A 319 -4.19 -3.94 19.29
N ASN A 320 -3.27 -3.19 19.88
CA ASN A 320 -3.12 -1.75 19.64
C ASN A 320 -2.73 -1.46 18.18
N SER A 321 -1.85 -2.27 17.60
CA SER A 321 -1.44 -2.14 16.20
C SER A 321 -2.60 -2.39 15.23
N VAL A 322 -3.36 -3.48 15.45
CA VAL A 322 -4.55 -3.79 14.65
C VAL A 322 -5.62 -2.70 14.80
N SER A 323 -5.85 -2.22 16.03
CA SER A 323 -6.83 -1.15 16.29
C SER A 323 -6.43 0.17 15.61
N SER A 324 -5.15 0.51 15.63
CA SER A 324 -4.62 1.69 14.93
C SER A 324 -4.82 1.59 13.42
N GLN A 325 -4.53 0.41 12.84
CA GLN A 325 -4.74 0.17 11.42
C GLN A 325 -6.22 0.25 11.04
N ARG A 326 -7.12 -0.33 11.84
CA ARG A 326 -8.58 -0.22 11.64
C ARG A 326 -9.06 1.22 11.71
N SER A 327 -8.58 1.98 12.68
CA SER A 327 -8.91 3.42 12.79
C SER A 327 -8.46 4.22 11.57
N ALA A 328 -7.26 3.94 11.06
CA ALA A 328 -6.76 4.58 9.85
C ALA A 328 -7.61 4.23 8.60
N LEU A 329 -8.02 2.96 8.47
CA LEU A 329 -8.90 2.51 7.39
C LEU A 329 -10.29 3.14 7.50
N GLY A 330 -10.87 3.23 8.69
CA GLY A 330 -12.16 3.90 8.91
C GLY A 330 -12.10 5.39 8.56
N ALA A 331 -11.02 6.08 8.90
CA ALA A 331 -10.81 7.48 8.49
C ALA A 331 -10.70 7.64 6.96
N LEU A 332 -10.04 6.67 6.28
CA LEU A 332 -9.96 6.65 4.82
C LEU A 332 -11.32 6.36 4.18
N GLN A 333 -12.11 5.45 4.75
CA GLN A 333 -13.46 5.18 4.28
C GLN A 333 -14.34 6.42 4.35
N ASN A 334 -14.41 7.11 5.50
CA ASN A 334 -15.16 8.35 5.65
C ASN A 334 -14.71 9.41 4.62
N ARG A 335 -13.40 9.51 4.40
CA ARG A 335 -12.86 10.44 3.40
C ARG A 335 -13.28 10.08 1.98
N LEU A 336 -13.30 8.78 1.63
CA LEU A 336 -13.78 8.32 0.32
C LEU A 336 -15.28 8.56 0.15
N GLU A 337 -16.10 8.32 1.17
CA GLU A 337 -17.55 8.59 1.14
C GLU A 337 -17.83 10.08 0.89
N HIS A 338 -17.14 10.97 1.61
CA HIS A 338 -17.24 12.42 1.34
C HIS A 338 -16.73 12.78 -0.06
N THR A 339 -15.73 12.07 -0.56
CA THR A 339 -15.21 12.30 -1.92
C THR A 339 -16.24 11.86 -2.95
N VAL A 340 -16.90 10.71 -2.80
CA VAL A 340 -17.99 10.25 -3.67
C VAL A 340 -19.11 11.29 -3.71
N ALA A 341 -19.61 11.71 -2.56
CA ALA A 341 -20.67 12.72 -2.47
C ALA A 341 -20.27 14.05 -3.15
N ASN A 342 -19.02 14.46 -3.03
CA ASN A 342 -18.52 15.65 -3.73
C ASN A 342 -18.44 15.44 -5.24
N LEU A 343 -17.92 14.27 -5.69
CA LEU A 343 -17.82 13.95 -7.11
C LEU A 343 -19.18 13.93 -7.79
N ASP A 344 -20.18 13.34 -7.14
CA ASP A 344 -21.55 13.26 -7.63
C ASP A 344 -22.16 14.68 -7.75
N ASN A 345 -21.99 15.54 -6.73
CA ASN A 345 -22.42 16.93 -6.81
C ASN A 345 -21.72 17.72 -7.93
N VAL A 346 -20.42 17.51 -8.12
CA VAL A 346 -19.67 18.19 -9.19
C VAL A 346 -20.09 17.65 -10.56
N SER A 347 -20.34 16.33 -10.70
CA SER A 347 -20.86 15.71 -11.92
C SER A 347 -22.23 16.27 -12.29
N GLU A 348 -23.16 16.35 -11.32
CA GLU A 348 -24.50 16.92 -11.51
C GLU A 348 -24.46 18.38 -11.93
N ASN A 349 -23.68 19.20 -11.24
CA ASN A 349 -23.52 20.61 -11.57
C ASN A 349 -22.89 20.82 -12.96
N THR A 350 -21.90 20.00 -13.32
CA THR A 350 -21.25 20.04 -14.63
C THR A 350 -22.22 19.59 -15.74
N SER A 351 -23.00 18.55 -15.47
CA SER A 351 -24.05 18.06 -16.37
C SER A 351 -25.13 19.12 -16.59
N SER A 352 -25.59 19.80 -15.53
CA SER A 352 -26.53 20.91 -15.63
C SER A 352 -25.95 22.10 -16.43
N ALA A 353 -24.66 22.37 -16.28
CA ALA A 353 -24.00 23.42 -17.08
C ALA A 353 -23.83 23.02 -18.54
N GLU A 354 -23.51 21.76 -18.82
CA GLU A 354 -23.42 21.21 -20.18
C GLU A 354 -24.76 21.25 -20.88
N SER A 355 -25.84 20.85 -20.18
CA SER A 355 -27.22 20.90 -20.67
C SER A 355 -27.60 22.29 -21.13
N ARG A 356 -27.30 23.33 -20.32
CA ARG A 356 -27.56 24.76 -20.71
C ARG A 356 -26.82 25.21 -21.96
N ILE A 357 -25.67 24.60 -22.26
CA ILE A 357 -24.90 24.92 -23.45
C ILE A 357 -25.41 24.15 -24.68
N ARG A 358 -25.70 22.88 -24.50
CA ARG A 358 -25.90 21.96 -25.63
C ARG A 358 -27.36 21.61 -25.88
N ASP A 359 -28.19 21.53 -24.85
CA ASP A 359 -29.56 21.09 -25.01
C ASP A 359 -30.43 22.20 -25.60
N THR A 360 -31.48 21.81 -26.34
CA THR A 360 -32.46 22.75 -26.90
C THR A 360 -33.69 22.82 -25.97
N ASP A 361 -34.29 24.01 -25.89
CA ASP A 361 -35.62 24.14 -25.37
C ASP A 361 -36.61 23.59 -26.39
N MET A 362 -37.23 22.45 -26.10
CA MET A 362 -38.15 21.76 -26.98
C MET A 362 -39.39 22.57 -27.27
N ALA A 363 -39.89 23.40 -26.32
CA ALA A 363 -41.09 24.20 -26.49
C ALA A 363 -40.83 25.34 -27.49
N ASP A 364 -39.73 26.07 -27.26
CA ASP A 364 -39.35 27.16 -28.17
C ASP A 364 -39.03 26.65 -29.57
N GLU A 365 -38.28 25.55 -29.72
CA GLU A 365 -37.92 24.98 -31.01
C GLU A 365 -39.14 24.39 -31.77
N MET A 366 -40.15 23.87 -31.05
CA MET A 366 -41.45 23.44 -31.67
C MET A 366 -42.24 24.63 -32.22
N VAL A 367 -42.21 25.78 -31.51
CA VAL A 367 -42.83 27.01 -32.02
C VAL A 367 -42.11 27.48 -33.29
N GLU A 368 -40.76 27.47 -33.29
CA GLU A 368 -39.95 27.83 -34.45
C GLU A 368 -40.17 26.87 -35.62
N TYR A 369 -40.26 25.56 -35.37
CA TYR A 369 -40.57 24.55 -36.37
C TYR A 369 -41.97 24.77 -37.00
N SER A 370 -43.00 25.01 -36.15
CA SER A 370 -44.36 25.24 -36.60
C SER A 370 -44.48 26.51 -37.46
N LYS A 371 -43.83 27.60 -37.01
CA LYS A 371 -43.70 28.85 -37.78
C LYS A 371 -43.07 28.62 -39.13
N ASN A 372 -41.94 27.91 -39.19
CA ASN A 372 -41.24 27.61 -40.44
C ASN A 372 -42.08 26.69 -41.36
N ASN A 373 -42.83 25.75 -40.81
CA ASN A 373 -43.77 24.89 -41.58
C ASN A 373 -44.89 25.72 -42.22
N ILE A 374 -45.52 26.64 -41.45
CA ILE A 374 -46.56 27.54 -42.01
C ILE A 374 -45.95 28.44 -43.10
N LEU A 375 -44.77 29.01 -42.85
CA LEU A 375 -44.07 29.83 -43.81
C LEU A 375 -43.68 29.07 -45.09
N ALA A 376 -43.30 27.79 -44.99
CA ALA A 376 -43.00 26.95 -46.15
C ALA A 376 -44.25 26.68 -46.99
N GLN A 377 -45.40 26.38 -46.36
CA GLN A 377 -46.67 26.23 -47.04
C GLN A 377 -47.14 27.54 -47.71
N ALA A 378 -47.03 28.67 -47.03
CA ALA A 378 -47.33 29.98 -47.56
C ALA A 378 -46.39 30.32 -48.75
N GLY A 379 -45.08 30.03 -48.61
CA GLY A 379 -44.08 30.23 -49.66
C GLY A 379 -44.38 29.43 -50.93
N GLN A 380 -44.79 28.18 -50.79
CA GLN A 380 -45.23 27.35 -51.91
C GLN A 380 -46.45 27.91 -52.56
N SER A 381 -47.44 28.41 -51.86
CA SER A 381 -48.65 29.03 -52.37
C SER A 381 -48.31 30.36 -53.14
N MET A 382 -47.40 31.15 -52.52
CA MET A 382 -46.95 32.44 -53.20
C MET A 382 -46.13 32.15 -54.46
N LEU A 383 -45.33 31.08 -54.47
CA LEU A 383 -44.55 30.68 -55.64
C LEU A 383 -45.52 30.27 -56.78
N ALA A 384 -46.59 29.47 -56.49
CA ALA A 384 -47.61 29.10 -57.41
C ALA A 384 -48.35 30.34 -57.95
N GLN A 385 -48.73 31.26 -57.06
CA GLN A 385 -49.39 32.54 -57.47
C GLN A 385 -48.47 33.41 -58.39
N ALA A 386 -47.17 33.50 -58.04
CA ALA A 386 -46.20 34.27 -58.86
C ALA A 386 -46.02 33.67 -60.28
N ASN A 387 -46.10 32.31 -60.37
CA ASN A 387 -46.02 31.63 -61.66
C ASN A 387 -47.33 31.82 -62.45
N GLN A 388 -48.47 31.78 -61.79
CA GLN A 388 -49.77 32.03 -62.48
C GLN A 388 -49.91 33.46 -62.99
N SER A 389 -49.42 34.47 -62.30
CA SER A 389 -49.51 35.87 -62.75
C SER A 389 -48.78 36.13 -64.07
N THR A 390 -47.66 35.45 -64.32
CA THR A 390 -46.95 35.57 -65.63
C THR A 390 -47.63 34.81 -66.74
N GLN A 391 -48.25 33.65 -66.40
CA GLN A 391 -49.03 32.92 -67.42
C GLN A 391 -50.30 33.70 -67.86
N GLY A 392 -50.96 34.36 -66.87
CA GLY A 392 -52.12 35.22 -67.22
C GLY A 392 -51.77 36.39 -68.12
N VAL A 393 -50.58 36.97 -67.98
CA VAL A 393 -50.07 38.02 -68.88
C VAL A 393 -49.76 37.46 -70.31
N LEU A 394 -49.20 36.22 -70.34
CA LEU A 394 -48.89 35.56 -71.59
C LEU A 394 -50.19 35.21 -72.38
N SER A 395 -51.26 34.81 -71.67
CA SER A 395 -52.56 34.50 -72.30
C SER A 395 -53.29 35.73 -72.78
N LEU A 396 -52.99 36.95 -72.31
CA LEU A 396 -53.54 38.20 -72.75
C LEU A 396 -52.75 38.78 -73.96
N LEU A 397 -51.59 38.23 -74.23
CA LEU A 397 -50.73 38.62 -75.38
C LEU A 397 -50.83 37.68 -76.61
N GLN A 398 -51.55 36.55 -76.44
CA GLN A 398 -51.94 35.67 -77.53
C GLN A 398 -53.38 35.96 -77.97
#